data_b2ed12aeb2e51b4d5d1217423fec2005
#
_entry.id   b2ed12aeb2e51b4d5d1217423fec2005
#
_cell.length_a   1.000
_cell.length_b   1.000
_cell.length_c   1.000
_cell.angle_alpha   90.00
_cell.angle_beta   90.00
_cell.angle_gamma   90.00
#
_symmetry.space_group_name_H-M   'P 1'
#
loop_
_entity.id
_entity.type
_entity.pdbx_description
1 polymer ?
#
loop_
_entity_poly.entity_id
_entity_poly.type
_entity_poly.pdbx_seq_one_letter_code
_entity_poly.pdbx_strand_id
1 'polypeptide(L)'
;MGYKFNEMSEKRQKSSRPAILFREKNVHKTGYIDDYIFAAEIKGEDHMIWSKPRKPKYHLVIIVIEGYLNMVINGEKFRFGKRTYVNLPTWSDIYEIEYGGGFHAMTTATDRSIVEDIFRNRNPFPPDFKFRIDH
;
A
#
# COMPACT_ATOMS: atom_id res chain seq x y z
N MET A 1 -6.08 -26.08 -11.58
CA MET A 1 -5.72 -24.69 -11.84
C MET A 1 -5.90 -23.82 -10.61
N GLY A 2 -7.11 -23.74 -10.09
CA GLY A 2 -7.35 -22.91 -8.90
C GLY A 2 -6.51 -23.32 -7.71
N TYR A 3 -6.27 -24.59 -7.56
CA TYR A 3 -5.45 -25.07 -6.49
C TYR A 3 -4.02 -24.50 -6.54
N LYS A 4 -3.40 -24.59 -7.69
CA LYS A 4 -2.05 -24.09 -7.87
C LYS A 4 -1.99 -22.58 -7.71
N PHE A 5 -2.99 -21.90 -8.24
CA PHE A 5 -3.08 -20.46 -8.13
C PHE A 5 -3.20 -20.02 -6.67
N ASN A 6 -4.04 -20.69 -5.91
CA ASN A 6 -4.22 -20.37 -4.49
C ASN A 6 -2.92 -20.55 -3.72
N GLU A 7 -2.19 -21.60 -4.00
CA GLU A 7 -0.93 -21.87 -3.34
C GLU A 7 0.07 -20.76 -3.62
N MET A 8 0.14 -20.32 -4.86
CA MET A 8 1.02 -19.23 -5.22
C MET A 8 0.62 -17.93 -4.54
N SER A 9 -0.67 -17.67 -4.46
CA SER A 9 -1.16 -16.46 -3.79
C SER A 9 -0.79 -16.44 -2.32
N GLU A 10 -0.92 -17.59 -1.66
CA GLU A 10 -0.54 -17.68 -0.25
C GLU A 10 0.94 -17.40 -0.05
N LYS A 11 1.78 -17.95 -0.91
CA LYS A 11 3.21 -17.70 -0.83
C LYS A 11 3.53 -16.23 -1.03
N ARG A 12 2.88 -15.58 -1.96
CA ARG A 12 3.08 -14.15 -2.19
C ARG A 12 2.67 -13.35 -0.98
N GLN A 13 1.55 -13.70 -0.38
CA GLN A 13 1.10 -13.01 0.83
C GLN A 13 2.12 -13.14 1.94
N LYS A 14 2.73 -14.31 2.08
CA LYS A 14 3.72 -14.53 3.13
C LYS A 14 5.04 -13.85 2.85
N SER A 15 5.51 -13.87 1.61
CA SER A 15 6.86 -13.41 1.29
C SER A 15 6.93 -11.94 0.94
N SER A 16 5.87 -11.35 0.40
CA SER A 16 5.92 -10.00 -0.08
C SER A 16 4.64 -9.23 0.20
N ARG A 17 3.96 -9.56 1.25
CA ARG A 17 2.69 -8.98 1.66
C ARG A 17 2.60 -7.49 1.34
N PRO A 18 1.81 -7.10 0.35
CA PRO A 18 1.68 -5.68 0.03
C PRO A 18 1.08 -4.88 1.15
N ALA A 19 0.27 -5.55 1.99
CA ALA A 19 -0.37 -4.90 3.13
C ALA A 19 0.50 -4.94 4.38
N ILE A 20 1.81 -5.21 4.23
CA ILE A 20 2.71 -5.38 5.36
C ILE A 20 2.85 -4.12 6.22
N LEU A 21 2.44 -2.98 5.71
CA LEU A 21 2.43 -1.75 6.50
C LEU A 21 1.36 -1.77 7.58
N PHE A 22 0.39 -2.66 7.44
CA PHE A 22 -0.70 -2.75 8.39
C PHE A 22 -0.61 -4.04 9.17
N ARG A 23 -1.08 -4.01 10.41
CA ARG A 23 -1.11 -5.20 11.24
C ARG A 23 -2.01 -6.24 10.58
N GLU A 24 -1.55 -7.48 10.53
CA GLU A 24 -2.28 -8.55 9.86
C GLU A 24 -3.69 -8.71 10.39
N LYS A 25 -3.88 -8.53 11.69
CA LYS A 25 -5.21 -8.62 12.29
C LYS A 25 -6.19 -7.60 11.74
N ASN A 26 -5.70 -6.54 11.13
CA ASN A 26 -6.53 -5.48 10.57
C ASN A 26 -6.78 -5.66 9.08
N VAL A 27 -6.18 -6.67 8.46
CA VAL A 27 -6.38 -6.97 7.05
C VAL A 27 -7.56 -7.92 6.94
N HIS A 28 -8.66 -7.46 6.34
CA HIS A 28 -9.91 -8.21 6.35
C HIS A 28 -10.20 -8.95 5.05
N LYS A 29 -10.13 -8.26 3.95
CA LYS A 29 -10.38 -8.86 2.66
C LYS A 29 -9.17 -8.66 1.79
N THR A 30 -8.76 -9.72 1.11
CA THR A 30 -7.62 -9.66 0.22
C THR A 30 -7.98 -10.30 -1.09
N GLY A 31 -7.29 -9.91 -2.14
CA GLY A 31 -7.47 -10.52 -3.43
C GLY A 31 -6.41 -10.05 -4.40
N TYR A 32 -6.27 -10.82 -5.45
CA TYR A 32 -5.40 -10.47 -6.56
C TYR A 32 -6.26 -10.18 -7.77
N ILE A 33 -5.99 -9.06 -8.44
CA ILE A 33 -6.67 -8.77 -9.70
C ILE A 33 -6.02 -9.61 -10.79
N ASP A 34 -4.71 -9.76 -10.68
CA ASP A 34 -3.95 -10.71 -11.50
C ASP A 34 -2.68 -11.02 -10.70
N ASP A 35 -1.64 -11.54 -11.33
CA ASP A 35 -0.41 -11.86 -10.62
C ASP A 35 0.35 -10.65 -10.11
N TYR A 36 -0.05 -9.46 -10.52
CA TYR A 36 0.73 -8.25 -10.28
C TYR A 36 0.04 -7.23 -9.38
N ILE A 37 -1.26 -7.35 -9.20
CA ILE A 37 -2.03 -6.37 -8.45
C ILE A 37 -2.74 -7.06 -7.29
N PHE A 38 -2.37 -6.64 -6.09
CA PHE A 38 -2.95 -7.15 -4.85
C PHE A 38 -3.80 -6.05 -4.24
N ALA A 39 -4.95 -6.42 -3.70
CA ALA A 39 -5.83 -5.47 -3.02
C ALA A 39 -6.22 -6.01 -1.65
N ALA A 40 -6.37 -5.10 -0.70
CA ALA A 40 -6.76 -5.48 0.66
C ALA A 40 -7.64 -4.40 1.28
N GLU A 41 -8.54 -4.84 2.15
CA GLU A 41 -9.34 -3.96 2.97
C GLU A 41 -8.75 -3.95 4.37
N ILE A 42 -8.55 -2.76 4.91
CA ILE A 42 -7.94 -2.57 6.23
C ILE A 42 -8.97 -1.96 7.15
N LYS A 43 -9.14 -2.54 8.34
CA LYS A 43 -10.02 -2.00 9.39
C LYS A 43 -9.37 -2.21 10.74
N GLY A 44 -9.42 -1.20 11.58
CA GLY A 44 -8.92 -1.32 12.94
C GLY A 44 -8.04 -0.17 13.33
N GLU A 45 -7.20 -0.40 14.32
CA GLU A 45 -6.26 0.63 14.76
C GLU A 45 -4.97 -0.02 15.22
N ASP A 46 -3.88 0.69 15.03
CA ASP A 46 -2.58 0.27 15.52
C ASP A 46 -1.58 1.41 15.39
N HIS A 47 -0.42 1.20 16.00
CA HIS A 47 0.68 2.15 15.94
C HIS A 47 1.97 1.35 15.90
N MET A 48 2.73 1.49 14.83
CA MET A 48 3.97 0.75 14.64
C MET A 48 5.09 1.69 14.28
N ILE A 49 6.22 1.49 14.95
CA ILE A 49 7.44 2.27 14.72
C ILE A 49 8.55 1.28 14.40
N TRP A 50 9.32 1.56 13.37
CA TRP A 50 10.41 0.68 12.97
C TRP A 50 11.75 1.41 13.10
N SER A 51 12.74 0.72 13.71
CA SER A 51 14.09 1.26 13.80
C SER A 51 14.76 1.30 12.44
N LYS A 52 14.44 0.32 11.59
CA LYS A 52 14.85 0.30 10.20
C LYS A 52 13.61 0.53 9.35
N PRO A 53 13.67 1.43 8.37
CA PRO A 53 12.49 1.74 7.59
C PRO A 53 11.97 0.53 6.82
N ARG A 54 10.66 0.47 6.69
CA ARG A 54 10.00 -0.46 5.78
C ARG A 54 10.09 0.13 4.39
N LYS A 55 10.55 -0.68 3.45
CA LYS A 55 10.66 -0.28 2.04
C LYS A 55 9.71 -1.15 1.24
N PRO A 56 8.54 -0.63 0.87
CA PRO A 56 7.61 -1.44 0.08
C PRO A 56 8.25 -1.88 -1.23
N LYS A 57 8.06 -3.13 -1.56
CA LYS A 57 8.52 -3.66 -2.85
C LYS A 57 7.54 -3.37 -3.96
N TYR A 58 6.40 -2.87 -3.62
CA TYR A 58 5.31 -2.60 -4.54
C TYR A 58 4.98 -1.13 -4.52
N HIS A 59 4.39 -0.68 -5.59
CA HIS A 59 3.78 0.64 -5.62
C HIS A 59 2.46 0.54 -4.87
N LEU A 60 2.34 1.31 -3.81
CA LEU A 60 1.16 1.24 -2.94
C LEU A 60 0.25 2.43 -3.15
N VAL A 61 -1.05 2.15 -3.20
CA VAL A 61 -2.07 3.20 -3.14
C VAL A 61 -2.94 2.87 -1.94
N ILE A 62 -3.10 3.84 -1.05
CA ILE A 62 -3.93 3.68 0.14
C ILE A 62 -5.05 4.70 0.06
N ILE A 63 -6.29 4.23 0.10
CA ILE A 63 -7.46 5.09 0.07
C ILE A 63 -8.08 5.07 1.45
N VAL A 64 -8.04 6.20 2.16
CA VAL A 64 -8.61 6.31 3.50
C VAL A 64 -10.09 6.63 3.37
N ILE A 65 -10.94 5.69 3.79
CA ILE A 65 -12.38 5.84 3.70
C ILE A 65 -12.92 6.47 4.98
N GLU A 66 -12.46 5.99 6.13
CA GLU A 66 -12.83 6.50 7.44
C GLU A 66 -11.62 6.53 8.35
N GLY A 67 -11.64 7.43 9.34
CA GLY A 67 -10.57 7.51 10.32
C GLY A 67 -9.39 8.33 9.83
N TYR A 68 -8.24 8.02 10.36
CA TYR A 68 -7.02 8.74 10.03
C TYR A 68 -5.84 7.79 9.86
N LEU A 69 -4.85 8.27 9.13
CA LEU A 69 -3.61 7.55 8.92
C LEU A 69 -2.46 8.55 9.05
N ASN A 70 -1.60 8.32 10.03
CA ASN A 70 -0.39 9.10 10.23
C ASN A 70 0.80 8.27 9.80
N MET A 71 1.72 8.86 9.05
CA MET A 71 2.90 8.15 8.57
C MET A 71 4.11 9.05 8.67
N VAL A 72 5.26 8.43 8.91
CA VAL A 72 6.55 9.10 8.74
C VAL A 72 7.19 8.47 7.52
N ILE A 73 7.33 9.25 6.46
CA ILE A 73 7.82 8.80 5.17
C ILE A 73 9.02 9.63 4.78
N ASN A 74 10.15 8.96 4.55
CA ASN A 74 11.40 9.64 4.21
C ASN A 74 11.77 10.74 5.21
N GLY A 75 11.42 10.51 6.48
CA GLY A 75 11.73 11.45 7.55
C GLY A 75 10.70 12.55 7.76
N GLU A 76 9.65 12.62 6.96
CA GLU A 76 8.60 13.62 7.10
C GLU A 76 7.34 13.02 7.67
N LYS A 77 6.65 13.80 8.47
CA LYS A 77 5.38 13.38 9.08
C LYS A 77 4.21 13.81 8.20
N PHE A 78 3.31 12.88 7.96
CA PHE A 78 2.11 13.13 7.18
C PHE A 78 0.89 12.63 7.94
N ARG A 79 -0.21 13.34 7.78
CA ARG A 79 -1.50 12.91 8.32
C ARG A 79 -2.52 12.91 7.19
N PHE A 80 -3.16 11.77 7.00
CA PHE A 80 -4.17 11.59 5.97
C PHE A 80 -5.50 11.31 6.64
N GLY A 81 -6.50 12.08 6.30
CA GLY A 81 -7.82 11.92 6.85
C GLY A 81 -8.75 11.22 5.89
N LYS A 82 -10.01 11.24 6.25
CA LYS A 82 -11.09 10.66 5.47
C LYS A 82 -11.08 11.21 4.03
N ARG A 83 -11.30 10.32 3.06
CA ARG A 83 -11.39 10.66 1.63
C ARG A 83 -10.07 11.12 1.02
N THR A 84 -8.99 10.67 1.60
CA THR A 84 -7.64 10.96 1.09
C THR A 84 -7.07 9.72 0.47
N TYR A 85 -6.27 9.87 -0.56
CA TYR A 85 -5.49 8.75 -1.04
C TYR A 85 -4.01 9.09 -1.02
N VAL A 86 -3.21 8.04 -0.89
CA VAL A 86 -1.76 8.15 -0.77
C VAL A 86 -1.15 7.27 -1.84
N ASN A 87 -0.27 7.85 -2.64
CA ASN A 87 0.55 7.09 -3.58
C ASN A 87 1.94 6.96 -3.02
N LEU A 88 2.37 5.73 -2.77
CA LEU A 88 3.68 5.44 -2.20
C LEU A 88 4.53 4.69 -3.22
N PRO A 89 5.54 5.35 -3.78
CA PRO A 89 6.46 4.66 -4.68
C PRO A 89 7.35 3.68 -3.91
N THR A 90 7.91 2.72 -4.62
CA THR A 90 8.66 1.62 -4.01
C THR A 90 9.92 2.04 -3.27
N TRP A 91 10.43 3.23 -3.53
CA TRP A 91 11.65 3.72 -2.86
C TRP A 91 11.36 4.50 -1.59
N SER A 92 10.11 4.55 -1.16
CA SER A 92 9.76 5.28 0.06
C SER A 92 10.21 4.52 1.29
N ASP A 93 10.78 5.23 2.24
CA ASP A 93 11.19 4.68 3.52
C ASP A 93 10.12 5.02 4.56
N ILE A 94 9.47 3.99 5.07
CA ILE A 94 8.38 4.15 6.04
C ILE A 94 8.92 3.83 7.43
N TYR A 95 8.95 4.83 8.30
CA TYR A 95 9.48 4.67 9.66
C TYR A 95 8.40 4.48 10.70
N GLU A 96 7.22 4.98 10.44
CA GLU A 96 6.14 4.92 11.41
C GLU A 96 4.80 4.94 10.71
N ILE A 97 3.85 4.20 11.25
CA ILE A 97 2.48 4.22 10.78
C ILE A 97 1.55 4.11 12.00
N GLU A 98 0.57 4.99 12.03
CA GLU A 98 -0.45 4.98 13.07
C GLU A 98 -1.79 5.21 12.40
N TYR A 99 -2.77 4.40 12.74
CA TYR A 99 -4.09 4.56 12.17
C TYR A 99 -5.15 4.24 13.22
N GLY A 100 -6.27 4.93 13.12
CA GLY A 100 -7.34 4.77 14.09
C GLY A 100 -8.53 5.65 13.77
N GLY A 101 -9.36 5.90 14.79
CA GLY A 101 -10.57 6.71 14.60
C GLY A 101 -11.61 6.00 13.75
N GLY A 102 -11.71 4.68 13.90
CA GLY A 102 -12.59 3.90 13.05
C GLY A 102 -11.99 3.70 11.67
N PHE A 103 -10.68 3.55 11.61
CA PHE A 103 -9.96 3.45 10.35
C PHE A 103 -10.52 2.38 9.45
N HIS A 104 -10.81 2.78 8.24
CA HIS A 104 -11.25 1.89 7.18
C HIS A 104 -10.58 2.37 5.90
N ALA A 105 -9.84 1.51 5.25
CA ALA A 105 -9.10 1.88 4.06
C ALA A 105 -9.06 0.72 3.08
N MET A 106 -8.83 1.06 1.83
CA MET A 106 -8.50 0.09 0.79
C MET A 106 -7.07 0.37 0.39
N THR A 107 -6.29 -0.68 0.25
CA THR A 107 -4.93 -0.55 -0.23
C THR A 107 -4.74 -1.45 -1.44
N THR A 108 -4.01 -0.96 -2.43
CA THR A 108 -3.61 -1.78 -3.56
C THR A 108 -2.10 -1.74 -3.67
N ALA A 109 -1.53 -2.83 -4.13
CA ALA A 109 -0.11 -2.92 -4.35
C ALA A 109 0.12 -3.46 -5.75
N THR A 110 0.90 -2.75 -6.53
CA THR A 110 1.17 -3.11 -7.92
C THR A 110 2.67 -3.36 -8.06
N ASP A 111 3.00 -4.43 -8.74
CA ASP A 111 4.39 -4.75 -8.98
C ASP A 111 5.08 -3.59 -9.71
N ARG A 112 6.29 -3.28 -9.28
CA ARG A 112 7.05 -2.17 -9.83
C ARG A 112 7.23 -2.27 -11.34
N SER A 113 7.48 -3.46 -11.84
CA SER A 113 7.72 -3.64 -13.27
C SER A 113 6.52 -3.24 -14.12
N ILE A 114 5.32 -3.49 -13.60
CA ILE A 114 4.09 -3.12 -14.30
C ILE A 114 3.94 -1.61 -14.31
N VAL A 115 4.20 -0.96 -13.19
CA VAL A 115 4.12 0.49 -13.11
C VAL A 115 5.11 1.14 -14.06
N GLU A 116 6.34 0.65 -14.08
CA GLU A 116 7.37 1.17 -14.97
C GLU A 116 7.00 0.97 -16.43
N ASP A 117 6.43 -0.18 -16.75
CA ASP A 117 6.02 -0.47 -18.11
C ASP A 117 4.93 0.48 -18.57
N ILE A 118 3.94 0.73 -17.74
CA ILE A 118 2.87 1.65 -18.05
C ILE A 118 3.42 3.04 -18.30
N PHE A 119 4.27 3.54 -17.42
CA PHE A 119 4.82 4.88 -17.55
C PHE A 119 5.76 5.00 -18.75
N ARG A 120 6.49 3.96 -19.05
CA ARG A 120 7.43 3.98 -20.16
C ARG A 120 6.74 3.92 -21.51
N ASN A 121 5.75 3.07 -21.62
CA ASN A 121 5.15 2.76 -22.91
C ASN A 121 3.88 3.53 -23.22
N ARG A 122 3.15 3.93 -22.20
CA ARG A 122 1.88 4.62 -22.41
C ARG A 122 1.86 6.02 -21.84
N ASN A 123 2.55 6.21 -20.76
CA ASN A 123 2.71 7.49 -20.11
C ASN A 123 1.46 8.38 -20.19
N PRO A 124 0.32 7.93 -19.65
CA PRO A 124 -0.91 8.71 -19.74
C PRO A 124 -0.89 9.96 -18.87
N PHE A 125 0.16 10.15 -18.09
CA PHE A 125 0.28 11.26 -17.17
C PHE A 125 1.26 12.30 -17.71
N PRO A 126 1.14 13.56 -17.27
CA PRO A 126 2.11 14.58 -17.64
C PRO A 126 3.53 14.19 -17.25
N PRO A 127 4.54 14.67 -17.98
CA PRO A 127 5.93 14.32 -17.66
C PRO A 127 6.34 14.68 -16.24
N ASP A 128 5.74 15.72 -15.67
CA ASP A 128 6.04 16.15 -14.32
C ASP A 128 5.20 15.43 -13.27
N PHE A 129 4.32 14.53 -13.70
CA PHE A 129 3.54 13.77 -12.77
C PHE A 129 4.45 12.88 -11.96
N LYS A 130 4.34 12.96 -10.66
CA LYS A 130 5.07 12.11 -9.73
C LYS A 130 4.09 11.53 -8.77
N PHE A 131 4.50 10.47 -8.12
CA PHE A 131 3.70 9.89 -7.06
C PHE A 131 3.68 10.88 -5.92
N ARG A 132 2.57 11.54 -5.77
CA ARG A 132 2.42 12.53 -4.73
C ARG A 132 1.60 11.97 -3.59
N ILE A 133 1.82 12.56 -2.44
CA ILE A 133 1.00 12.28 -1.29
C ILE A 133 -0.05 13.37 -1.28
N ASP A 134 -1.26 13.01 -1.67
CA ASP A 134 -2.36 13.96 -1.78
C ASP A 134 -3.35 13.77 -0.64
N HIS A 135 -3.85 14.88 -0.14
CA HIS A 135 -4.86 14.86 0.90
C HIS A 135 -5.70 16.13 0.88
#